data_665c627761e045c240445460fe6b4ea5
#
_entry.id   665c627761e045c240445460fe6b4ea5
#
_cell.length_a   1.000
_cell.length_b   1.000
_cell.length_c   1.000
_cell.angle_alpha   90.00
_cell.angle_beta   90.00
_cell.angle_gamma   90.00
#
_symmetry.space_group_name_H-M   'P 1'
#
loop_
_entity.id
_entity.type
_entity.pdbx_description
1 polymer ?
#
loop_
_entity_poly.entity_id
_entity_poly.type
_entity_poly.pdbx_seq_one_letter_code
_entity_poly.pdbx_strand_id
1 'polypeptide(L)'
;DGRWSKSNGDEDVQNELDGSGRLITRSLQNWHTHLAMQLNARDFSDGFPLHRWLNEAVFPTESRLNPEYVRVGARAAAAEMIRTGSSFAADMYFYPAVTGKVLEDTGLRGLVGGPVSDAALPSHPDAASALDELDSILKNQKSDDKIQYAIATHSVYLCSEETLRRASELAEKRAARLHIHVSETRKEIADCHEKTGFYPVEYLNDIDFFKPGTVCAHASWVKKNEIRMLAEHEVTAVHCPSSNMKIACGGTLSLPAYNDAGVDVRIGTDGAASSGSGLDMLAEARLASLVQRHDHWDATLLPAADVFGMATKGSSDWAVWNLDDVRMRPLGRSGNRHLANLIFNGADCMDLWVDGKALRMNGVTQTIDEALAWNELDLAVETYYEGIE
;
A
#
# COMPACT_ATOMS: atom_id res chain seq x y z
N ASP A 1 2.02 9.50 24.25
CA ASP A 1 0.77 9.43 23.48
C ASP A 1 0.89 10.04 22.07
N GLY A 2 2.12 10.32 21.59
CA GLY A 2 2.40 10.71 20.18
C GLY A 2 1.74 12.01 19.72
N ARG A 3 1.35 12.88 20.61
CA ARG A 3 0.73 14.18 20.27
C ARG A 3 1.77 15.29 20.35
N TRP A 4 1.88 16.08 19.29
CA TRP A 4 2.63 17.32 19.31
C TRP A 4 1.74 18.41 19.89
N SER A 5 2.21 19.08 20.94
CA SER A 5 1.59 20.26 21.51
C SER A 5 2.60 21.39 21.54
N LYS A 6 2.11 22.64 21.56
CA LYS A 6 2.97 23.78 21.79
C LYS A 6 3.42 23.73 23.26
N SER A 7 4.71 23.54 23.52
CA SER A 7 5.26 23.57 24.88
C SER A 7 5.12 24.99 25.48
N ASN A 8 4.68 25.04 26.73
CA ASN A 8 4.67 26.26 27.51
C ASN A 8 6.00 26.46 28.32
N GLY A 9 6.98 25.58 28.09
CA GLY A 9 8.31 25.67 28.70
C GLY A 9 8.47 25.00 30.07
N ASP A 10 7.41 24.44 30.64
CA ASP A 10 7.41 23.82 31.98
C ASP A 10 7.29 22.27 31.93
N GLU A 11 7.42 21.66 30.75
CA GLU A 11 7.28 20.21 30.57
C GLU A 11 8.65 19.52 30.63
N ASP A 12 8.71 18.37 31.29
CA ASP A 12 9.89 17.50 31.32
C ASP A 12 10.08 16.89 29.92
N VAL A 13 10.94 17.49 29.10
CA VAL A 13 11.17 17.11 27.70
C VAL A 13 12.27 16.05 27.63
N GLN A 14 11.93 14.85 27.20
CA GLN A 14 12.90 13.76 27.05
C GLN A 14 13.82 13.92 25.82
N ASN A 15 13.36 14.60 24.78
CA ASN A 15 14.11 14.84 23.55
C ASN A 15 13.76 16.21 22.97
N GLU A 16 14.76 17.01 22.64
CA GLU A 16 14.63 18.24 21.86
C GLU A 16 15.14 18.02 20.44
N LEU A 17 14.38 18.50 19.45
CA LEU A 17 14.78 18.55 18.06
C LEU A 17 14.92 20.00 17.61
N ASP A 18 16.06 20.38 17.04
CA ASP A 18 16.20 21.66 16.35
C ASP A 18 15.30 21.64 15.09
N GLY A 19 14.24 22.44 15.11
CA GLY A 19 13.29 22.61 14.02
C GLY A 19 13.75 23.57 12.92
N SER A 20 14.94 24.17 13.05
CA SER A 20 15.48 25.09 12.04
C SER A 20 15.71 24.35 10.71
N GLY A 21 15.17 24.90 9.61
CA GLY A 21 15.28 24.27 8.29
C GLY A 21 14.50 22.96 8.14
N ARG A 22 13.46 22.70 8.99
CA ARG A 22 12.69 21.46 8.97
C ARG A 22 11.19 21.70 8.79
N LEU A 23 10.55 20.81 8.06
CA LEU A 23 9.08 20.73 7.92
C LEU A 23 8.60 19.48 8.64
N ILE A 24 7.73 19.65 9.64
CA ILE A 24 7.11 18.56 10.37
C ILE A 24 5.72 18.30 9.80
N THR A 25 5.41 17.06 9.48
CA THR A 25 4.11 16.64 8.95
C THR A 25 3.65 15.35 9.59
N ARG A 26 2.41 14.95 9.30
CA ARG A 26 2.03 13.55 9.48
C ARG A 26 2.86 12.67 8.55
N SER A 27 3.19 11.45 8.98
CA SER A 27 3.90 10.45 8.17
C SER A 27 3.00 9.92 7.05
N LEU A 28 3.63 9.41 6.00
CA LEU A 28 2.95 8.83 4.86
C LEU A 28 2.42 7.43 5.17
N GLN A 29 1.34 7.05 4.49
CA GLN A 29 0.70 5.73 4.62
C GLN A 29 0.52 5.10 3.25
N ASN A 30 1.04 3.89 3.07
CA ASN A 30 0.91 3.10 1.86
C ASN A 30 -0.25 2.10 2.02
N TRP A 31 -1.39 2.37 1.34
CA TRP A 31 -2.61 1.61 1.54
C TRP A 31 -2.77 0.39 0.63
N HIS A 32 -1.81 0.14 -0.26
CA HIS A 32 -1.70 -1.11 -1.01
C HIS A 32 -0.28 -1.33 -1.48
N THR A 33 0.29 -2.46 -1.11
CA THR A 33 1.63 -2.86 -1.54
C THR A 33 1.82 -4.37 -1.43
N HIS A 34 2.91 -4.87 -2.04
CA HIS A 34 3.44 -6.22 -1.95
C HIS A 34 4.89 -6.12 -1.48
N LEU A 35 5.11 -5.99 -0.15
CA LEU A 35 6.42 -5.62 0.41
C LEU A 35 7.55 -6.53 -0.03
N ALA A 36 7.34 -7.85 -0.01
CA ALA A 36 8.39 -8.80 -0.37
C ALA A 36 8.71 -8.84 -1.88
N MET A 37 7.89 -8.19 -2.74
CA MET A 37 8.22 -8.00 -4.17
C MET A 37 9.46 -7.14 -4.42
N GLN A 38 10.14 -6.64 -3.40
CA GLN A 38 11.50 -6.10 -3.52
C GLN A 38 12.50 -7.12 -4.06
N LEU A 39 12.22 -8.44 -3.92
CA LEU A 39 12.98 -9.51 -4.55
C LEU A 39 12.96 -9.42 -6.08
N ASN A 40 11.91 -8.86 -6.67
CA ASN A 40 11.83 -8.67 -8.10
C ASN A 40 12.45 -7.32 -8.46
N ALA A 41 13.31 -7.29 -9.47
CA ALA A 41 13.90 -6.05 -9.95
C ALA A 41 12.82 -5.05 -10.37
N ARG A 42 13.06 -3.76 -10.17
CA ARG A 42 12.09 -2.70 -10.46
C ARG A 42 11.75 -2.58 -11.96
N ASP A 43 12.64 -3.03 -12.82
CA ASP A 43 12.44 -3.17 -14.27
C ASP A 43 11.98 -4.58 -14.69
N PHE A 44 11.63 -5.43 -13.74
CA PHE A 44 11.25 -6.81 -13.96
C PHE A 44 10.10 -6.92 -14.97
N SER A 45 10.44 -7.54 -16.13
CA SER A 45 9.53 -7.71 -17.26
C SER A 45 8.88 -6.41 -17.73
N ASP A 46 9.68 -5.35 -17.83
CA ASP A 46 9.23 -4.05 -18.37
C ASP A 46 8.61 -4.22 -19.77
N GLY A 47 7.50 -3.48 -20.00
CA GLY A 47 6.75 -3.56 -21.24
C GLY A 47 5.78 -4.75 -21.36
N PHE A 48 5.60 -5.57 -20.32
CA PHE A 48 4.59 -6.62 -20.31
C PHE A 48 3.24 -6.07 -19.79
N PRO A 49 2.11 -6.33 -20.49
CA PRO A 49 0.78 -6.06 -19.92
C PRO A 49 0.48 -7.05 -18.80
N LEU A 50 -0.41 -6.69 -17.85
CA LEU A 50 -0.67 -7.40 -16.59
C LEU A 50 -0.73 -8.93 -16.74
N HIS A 51 -1.57 -9.47 -17.60
CA HIS A 51 -1.74 -10.92 -17.70
C HIS A 51 -0.49 -11.65 -18.20
N ARG A 52 0.25 -11.04 -19.12
CA ARG A 52 1.53 -11.58 -19.58
C ARG A 52 2.57 -11.48 -18.48
N TRP A 53 2.60 -10.34 -17.78
CA TRP A 53 3.48 -10.10 -16.65
C TRP A 53 3.27 -11.13 -15.53
N LEU A 54 2.01 -11.36 -15.14
CA LEU A 54 1.68 -12.37 -14.12
C LEU A 54 2.11 -13.79 -14.54
N ASN A 55 1.72 -14.24 -15.76
CA ASN A 55 1.89 -15.64 -16.15
C ASN A 55 3.32 -15.99 -16.58
N GLU A 56 4.02 -15.08 -17.25
CA GLU A 56 5.35 -15.34 -17.82
C GLU A 56 6.49 -14.93 -16.89
N ALA A 57 6.23 -14.04 -15.93
CA ALA A 57 7.26 -13.52 -15.04
C ALA A 57 6.95 -13.73 -13.54
N VAL A 58 5.83 -13.20 -13.04
CA VAL A 58 5.55 -13.19 -11.59
C VAL A 58 5.31 -14.57 -11.02
N PHE A 59 4.33 -15.32 -11.53
CA PHE A 59 4.00 -16.65 -11.01
C PHE A 59 5.17 -17.64 -11.08
N PRO A 60 5.98 -17.69 -12.16
CA PRO A 60 7.17 -18.53 -12.19
C PRO A 60 8.20 -18.19 -11.11
N THR A 61 8.46 -16.88 -10.86
CA THR A 61 9.39 -16.48 -9.82
C THR A 61 8.80 -16.69 -8.43
N GLU A 62 7.54 -16.32 -8.21
CA GLU A 62 6.86 -16.48 -6.93
C GLU A 62 6.70 -17.94 -6.49
N SER A 63 6.66 -18.88 -7.42
CA SER A 63 6.64 -20.32 -7.09
C SER A 63 7.84 -20.78 -6.25
N ARG A 64 8.91 -19.99 -6.19
CA ARG A 64 10.11 -20.23 -5.38
C ARG A 64 10.10 -19.57 -4.00
N LEU A 65 9.08 -18.74 -3.74
CA LEU A 65 9.00 -18.04 -2.46
C LEU A 65 8.94 -19.02 -1.29
N ASN A 66 9.65 -18.62 -0.26
CA ASN A 66 9.65 -19.27 1.03
C ASN A 66 9.72 -18.20 2.15
N PRO A 67 9.55 -18.55 3.42
CA PRO A 67 9.58 -17.58 4.51
C PRO A 67 10.83 -16.71 4.56
N GLU A 68 12.00 -17.25 4.17
CA GLU A 68 13.27 -16.51 4.21
C GLU A 68 13.33 -15.44 3.10
N TYR A 69 12.94 -15.78 1.86
CA TYR A 69 12.83 -14.79 0.79
C TYR A 69 11.86 -13.67 1.13
N VAL A 70 10.69 -14.02 1.69
CA VAL A 70 9.72 -13.01 2.12
C VAL A 70 10.29 -12.13 3.24
N ARG A 71 11.00 -12.68 4.20
CA ARG A 71 11.69 -11.93 5.27
C ARG A 71 12.68 -10.92 4.69
N VAL A 72 13.52 -11.35 3.76
CA VAL A 72 14.53 -10.50 3.14
C VAL A 72 13.90 -9.36 2.34
N GLY A 73 12.94 -9.67 1.46
CA GLY A 73 12.25 -8.67 0.67
C GLY A 73 11.46 -7.66 1.54
N ALA A 74 10.74 -8.15 2.55
CA ALA A 74 10.00 -7.28 3.47
C ALA A 74 10.94 -6.39 4.32
N ARG A 75 12.14 -6.86 4.70
CA ARG A 75 13.13 -6.05 5.41
C ARG A 75 13.67 -4.91 4.54
N ALA A 76 13.99 -5.19 3.28
CA ALA A 76 14.41 -4.17 2.33
C ALA A 76 13.31 -3.14 2.09
N ALA A 77 12.05 -3.60 1.95
CA ALA A 77 10.88 -2.74 1.85
C ALA A 77 10.69 -1.84 3.09
N ALA A 78 10.81 -2.39 4.28
CA ALA A 78 10.72 -1.64 5.54
C ALA A 78 11.81 -0.56 5.63
N ALA A 79 13.04 -0.86 5.22
CA ALA A 79 14.13 0.11 5.15
C ALA A 79 13.80 1.26 4.20
N GLU A 80 13.27 0.97 3.01
CA GLU A 80 12.85 1.98 2.04
C GLU A 80 11.70 2.84 2.57
N MET A 81 10.68 2.24 3.16
CA MET A 81 9.55 2.96 3.75
C MET A 81 9.98 3.92 4.86
N ILE A 82 10.85 3.48 5.78
CA ILE A 82 11.39 4.33 6.84
C ILE A 82 12.20 5.48 6.23
N ARG A 83 13.02 5.19 5.24
CA ARG A 83 13.85 6.19 4.55
C ARG A 83 13.01 7.24 3.82
N THR A 84 11.86 6.87 3.27
CA THR A 84 10.95 7.74 2.50
C THR A 84 9.81 8.33 3.33
N GLY A 85 9.81 8.14 4.66
CA GLY A 85 8.87 8.78 5.58
C GLY A 85 7.50 8.12 5.69
N SER A 86 7.37 6.85 5.30
CA SER A 86 6.16 6.05 5.43
C SER A 86 6.17 5.27 6.74
N SER A 87 5.09 5.34 7.53
CA SER A 87 4.96 4.65 8.82
C SER A 87 4.03 3.43 8.78
N PHE A 88 3.25 3.27 7.72
CA PHE A 88 2.22 2.25 7.59
C PHE A 88 2.21 1.63 6.20
N ALA A 89 2.00 0.31 6.14
CA ALA A 89 1.76 -0.44 4.92
C ALA A 89 0.51 -1.31 5.04
N ALA A 90 -0.37 -1.26 4.03
CA ALA A 90 -1.35 -2.31 3.80
C ALA A 90 -0.75 -3.30 2.79
N ASP A 91 -0.18 -4.38 3.31
CA ASP A 91 0.48 -5.43 2.52
C ASP A 91 -0.49 -6.52 2.11
N MET A 92 -0.27 -7.11 0.95
CA MET A 92 -1.03 -8.23 0.41
C MET A 92 -0.05 -9.21 -0.23
N TYR A 93 0.53 -10.10 0.59
CA TYR A 93 1.54 -11.03 0.07
C TYR A 93 1.62 -12.34 0.86
N PHE A 94 2.42 -13.30 0.36
CA PHE A 94 2.61 -14.62 0.94
C PHE A 94 3.28 -14.58 2.32
N TYR A 95 3.02 -15.58 3.15
CA TYR A 95 3.58 -15.71 4.50
C TYR A 95 3.34 -14.47 5.39
N PRO A 96 2.07 -14.08 5.63
CA PRO A 96 1.72 -12.82 6.30
C PRO A 96 2.33 -12.69 7.70
N ALA A 97 2.48 -13.79 8.44
CA ALA A 97 3.12 -13.79 9.75
C ALA A 97 4.60 -13.34 9.69
N VAL A 98 5.31 -13.66 8.59
CA VAL A 98 6.69 -13.24 8.38
C VAL A 98 6.76 -11.74 8.13
N THR A 99 5.93 -11.21 7.22
CA THR A 99 5.84 -9.76 6.96
C THR A 99 5.43 -9.01 8.22
N GLY A 100 4.41 -9.49 8.93
CA GLY A 100 3.96 -8.88 10.19
C GLY A 100 5.09 -8.79 11.22
N LYS A 101 5.89 -9.84 11.35
CA LYS A 101 7.05 -9.85 12.26
C LYS A 101 8.13 -8.85 11.85
N VAL A 102 8.40 -8.71 10.55
CA VAL A 102 9.35 -7.70 10.04
C VAL A 102 8.87 -6.28 10.36
N LEU A 103 7.60 -5.96 10.12
CA LEU A 103 7.03 -4.65 10.44
C LEU A 103 7.08 -4.37 11.95
N GLU A 104 6.76 -5.36 12.78
CA GLU A 104 6.85 -5.25 14.24
C GLU A 104 8.29 -4.94 14.69
N ASP A 105 9.28 -5.72 14.21
CA ASP A 105 10.69 -5.59 14.57
C ASP A 105 11.29 -4.24 14.14
N THR A 106 10.82 -3.71 13.01
CA THR A 106 11.26 -2.40 12.50
C THR A 106 10.49 -1.23 13.11
N GLY A 107 9.40 -1.50 13.83
CA GLY A 107 8.57 -0.50 14.50
C GLY A 107 7.52 0.15 13.61
N LEU A 108 7.36 -0.30 12.37
CA LEU A 108 6.32 0.16 11.45
C LEU A 108 4.93 -0.34 11.88
N ARG A 109 3.89 0.29 11.35
CA ARG A 109 2.51 -0.19 11.44
C ARG A 109 2.14 -0.95 10.17
N GLY A 110 1.21 -1.90 10.28
CA GLY A 110 0.77 -2.67 9.13
C GLY A 110 -0.66 -3.15 9.19
N LEU A 111 -1.27 -3.26 8.01
CA LEU A 111 -2.44 -4.10 7.74
C LEU A 111 -1.95 -5.23 6.81
N VAL A 112 -1.65 -6.39 7.36
CA VAL A 112 -0.99 -7.47 6.63
C VAL A 112 -2.03 -8.46 6.12
N GLY A 113 -2.27 -8.44 4.82
CA GLY A 113 -3.22 -9.33 4.15
C GLY A 113 -2.63 -10.70 3.85
N GLY A 114 -3.18 -11.75 4.46
CA GLY A 114 -2.86 -13.12 4.07
C GLY A 114 -3.57 -13.50 2.78
N PRO A 115 -2.84 -14.01 1.78
CA PRO A 115 -3.39 -14.24 0.45
C PRO A 115 -4.32 -15.46 0.42
N VAL A 116 -5.47 -15.29 -0.24
CA VAL A 116 -6.47 -16.35 -0.50
C VAL A 116 -6.70 -16.43 -2.00
N SER A 117 -6.57 -17.64 -2.56
CA SER A 117 -6.80 -17.94 -3.96
C SER A 117 -7.21 -19.41 -4.11
N ASP A 118 -8.01 -19.74 -5.13
CA ASP A 118 -8.32 -21.15 -5.45
C ASP A 118 -7.16 -21.85 -6.15
N ALA A 119 -6.24 -21.09 -6.76
CA ALA A 119 -4.99 -21.65 -7.25
C ALA A 119 -4.03 -21.93 -6.08
N ALA A 120 -3.21 -22.98 -6.22
CA ALA A 120 -2.15 -23.24 -5.27
C ALA A 120 -1.17 -22.07 -5.22
N LEU A 121 -0.87 -21.62 -3.99
CA LEU A 121 0.07 -20.53 -3.70
C LEU A 121 1.35 -21.08 -3.06
N PRO A 122 2.48 -20.37 -3.10
CA PRO A 122 3.70 -20.77 -2.41
C PRO A 122 3.49 -21.08 -0.92
N SER A 123 2.59 -20.35 -0.26
CA SER A 123 2.27 -20.51 1.15
C SER A 123 1.19 -21.55 1.45
N HIS A 124 0.27 -21.81 0.51
CA HIS A 124 -0.91 -22.66 0.74
C HIS A 124 -1.30 -23.45 -0.51
N PRO A 125 -1.65 -24.74 -0.38
CA PRO A 125 -2.09 -25.55 -1.52
C PRO A 125 -3.48 -25.18 -2.05
N ASP A 126 -4.32 -24.54 -1.23
CA ASP A 126 -5.71 -24.19 -1.55
C ASP A 126 -6.24 -23.06 -0.66
N ALA A 127 -7.40 -22.51 -1.06
CA ALA A 127 -8.06 -21.43 -0.32
C ALA A 127 -8.51 -21.85 1.10
N ALA A 128 -8.85 -23.13 1.30
CA ALA A 128 -9.33 -23.60 2.60
C ALA A 128 -8.20 -23.51 3.65
N SER A 129 -7.02 -24.04 3.31
CA SER A 129 -5.84 -23.97 4.19
C SER A 129 -5.38 -22.54 4.49
N ALA A 130 -5.48 -21.64 3.50
CA ALA A 130 -5.20 -20.22 3.70
C ALA A 130 -6.18 -19.56 4.68
N LEU A 131 -7.48 -19.83 4.55
CA LEU A 131 -8.50 -19.32 5.47
C LEU A 131 -8.38 -19.92 6.88
N ASP A 132 -7.98 -21.18 7.03
CA ASP A 132 -7.76 -21.81 8.34
C ASP A 132 -6.54 -21.19 9.06
N GLU A 133 -5.44 -20.90 8.35
CA GLU A 133 -4.31 -20.16 8.94
C GLU A 133 -4.76 -18.77 9.38
N LEU A 134 -5.47 -18.04 8.52
CA LEU A 134 -5.96 -16.69 8.83
C LEU A 134 -6.94 -16.69 10.01
N ASP A 135 -7.84 -17.67 10.11
CA ASP A 135 -8.73 -17.82 11.28
C ASP A 135 -7.92 -17.98 12.58
N SER A 136 -6.82 -18.71 12.51
CA SER A 136 -5.92 -18.93 13.66
C SER A 136 -5.15 -17.65 14.04
N ILE A 137 -4.65 -16.89 13.07
CA ILE A 137 -3.96 -15.60 13.28
C ILE A 137 -4.94 -14.59 13.89
N LEU A 138 -6.09 -14.39 13.23
CA LEU A 138 -7.10 -13.39 13.59
C LEU A 138 -7.75 -13.64 14.94
N LYS A 139 -7.79 -14.89 15.41
CA LYS A 139 -8.38 -15.25 16.71
C LYS A 139 -7.78 -14.49 17.89
N ASN A 140 -6.50 -14.16 17.81
CA ASN A 140 -5.76 -13.51 18.90
C ASN A 140 -5.49 -12.01 18.64
N GLN A 141 -5.93 -11.48 17.48
CA GLN A 141 -5.73 -10.09 17.11
C GLN A 141 -6.54 -9.14 17.99
N LYS A 142 -5.91 -8.05 18.43
CA LYS A 142 -6.56 -6.95 19.14
C LYS A 142 -6.67 -5.72 18.24
N SER A 143 -7.66 -4.90 18.49
CA SER A 143 -7.95 -3.70 17.70
C SER A 143 -6.87 -2.61 17.81
N ASP A 144 -6.07 -2.65 18.86
CA ASP A 144 -4.98 -1.70 19.16
C ASP A 144 -3.57 -2.23 18.81
N ASP A 145 -3.46 -3.46 18.29
CA ASP A 145 -2.20 -4.00 17.81
C ASP A 145 -1.68 -3.14 16.64
N LYS A 146 -0.38 -2.84 16.64
CA LYS A 146 0.26 -2.06 15.55
C LYS A 146 0.24 -2.79 14.22
N ILE A 147 0.29 -4.10 14.27
CA ILE A 147 0.14 -4.99 13.13
C ILE A 147 -1.24 -5.61 13.19
N GLN A 148 -2.06 -5.24 12.24
CA GLN A 148 -3.37 -5.84 12.02
C GLN A 148 -3.27 -6.81 10.86
N TYR A 149 -3.97 -7.94 10.94
CA TYR A 149 -4.06 -8.87 9.82
C TYR A 149 -5.40 -8.72 9.11
N ALA A 150 -5.40 -8.96 7.80
CA ALA A 150 -6.56 -8.92 6.93
C ALA A 150 -6.68 -10.21 6.12
N ILE A 151 -7.85 -10.47 5.58
CA ILE A 151 -8.08 -11.56 4.64
C ILE A 151 -7.96 -10.97 3.24
N ALA A 152 -6.91 -11.35 2.51
CA ALA A 152 -6.61 -10.80 1.20
C ALA A 152 -7.00 -11.77 0.08
N THR A 153 -8.25 -11.71 -0.37
CA THR A 153 -8.70 -12.41 -1.58
C THR A 153 -8.06 -11.74 -2.79
N HIS A 154 -7.34 -12.51 -3.62
CA HIS A 154 -6.58 -11.90 -4.71
C HIS A 154 -7.48 -11.05 -5.62
N SER A 155 -8.50 -11.66 -6.22
CA SER A 155 -9.36 -11.01 -7.22
C SER A 155 -10.59 -11.88 -7.53
N VAL A 156 -11.55 -11.32 -8.26
CA VAL A 156 -12.73 -12.06 -8.76
C VAL A 156 -12.40 -13.12 -9.81
N TYR A 157 -11.19 -13.09 -10.40
CA TYR A 157 -10.76 -14.06 -11.40
C TYR A 157 -9.88 -15.18 -10.84
N LEU A 158 -9.29 -15.03 -9.65
CA LEU A 158 -8.52 -16.08 -8.95
C LEU A 158 -9.26 -16.68 -7.75
N CYS A 159 -10.43 -16.16 -7.40
CA CYS A 159 -11.26 -16.69 -6.33
C CYS A 159 -12.65 -17.08 -6.86
N SER A 160 -13.12 -18.25 -6.48
CA SER A 160 -14.51 -18.69 -6.73
C SER A 160 -15.48 -17.95 -5.81
N GLU A 161 -16.76 -17.99 -6.15
CA GLU A 161 -17.84 -17.47 -5.30
C GLU A 161 -17.79 -18.08 -3.90
N GLU A 162 -17.57 -19.38 -3.79
CA GLU A 162 -17.46 -20.08 -2.52
C GLU A 162 -16.33 -19.52 -1.67
N THR A 163 -15.14 -19.33 -2.26
CA THR A 163 -13.97 -18.77 -1.58
C THR A 163 -14.22 -17.33 -1.13
N LEU A 164 -14.82 -16.49 -1.99
CA LEU A 164 -15.15 -15.11 -1.65
C LEU A 164 -16.16 -15.02 -0.51
N ARG A 165 -17.23 -15.83 -0.53
CA ARG A 165 -18.21 -15.88 0.57
C ARG A 165 -17.59 -16.34 1.88
N ARG A 166 -16.79 -17.40 1.88
CA ARG A 166 -16.09 -17.89 3.07
C ARG A 166 -15.11 -16.85 3.64
N ALA A 167 -14.42 -16.11 2.79
CA ALA A 167 -13.54 -15.01 3.20
C ALA A 167 -14.36 -13.89 3.88
N SER A 168 -15.51 -13.51 3.31
CA SER A 168 -16.41 -12.52 3.86
C SER A 168 -16.99 -12.96 5.23
N GLU A 169 -17.45 -14.22 5.34
CA GLU A 169 -17.94 -14.79 6.61
C GLU A 169 -16.85 -14.82 7.69
N LEU A 170 -15.62 -15.15 7.31
CA LEU A 170 -14.50 -15.13 8.25
C LEU A 170 -14.15 -13.71 8.68
N ALA A 171 -14.18 -12.74 7.77
CA ALA A 171 -13.97 -11.33 8.08
C ALA A 171 -15.01 -10.82 9.10
N GLU A 172 -16.29 -11.15 8.90
CA GLU A 172 -17.35 -10.80 9.84
C GLU A 172 -17.16 -11.49 11.19
N LYS A 173 -16.91 -12.80 11.20
CA LYS A 173 -16.66 -13.58 12.42
C LYS A 173 -15.52 -13.05 13.27
N ARG A 174 -14.47 -12.51 12.64
CA ARG A 174 -13.25 -12.04 13.31
C ARG A 174 -13.16 -10.52 13.43
N ALA A 175 -14.15 -9.77 12.94
CA ALA A 175 -14.10 -8.32 12.80
C ALA A 175 -12.82 -7.86 12.08
N ALA A 176 -12.39 -8.64 11.07
CA ALA A 176 -11.20 -8.39 10.27
C ALA A 176 -11.55 -7.64 8.98
N ARG A 177 -10.57 -6.96 8.40
CA ARG A 177 -10.73 -6.32 7.08
C ARG A 177 -10.54 -7.33 5.96
N LEU A 178 -11.26 -7.10 4.88
CA LEU A 178 -10.99 -7.71 3.58
C LEU A 178 -10.07 -6.81 2.78
N HIS A 179 -9.25 -7.40 1.91
CA HIS A 179 -8.41 -6.71 0.95
C HIS A 179 -8.50 -7.43 -0.40
N ILE A 180 -8.71 -6.72 -1.51
CA ILE A 180 -8.93 -7.32 -2.83
C ILE A 180 -8.46 -6.37 -3.93
N HIS A 181 -7.87 -6.92 -5.03
CA HIS A 181 -7.74 -6.20 -6.29
C HIS A 181 -9.08 -6.27 -7.02
N VAL A 182 -9.61 -5.13 -7.45
CA VAL A 182 -10.92 -5.08 -8.10
C VAL A 182 -10.96 -4.05 -9.21
N SER A 183 -11.56 -4.45 -10.33
CA SER A 183 -11.80 -3.56 -11.49
C SER A 183 -10.51 -2.87 -11.98
N GLU A 184 -9.41 -3.61 -11.98
CA GLU A 184 -8.09 -3.10 -12.37
C GLU A 184 -7.96 -2.95 -13.89
N THR A 185 -8.41 -3.95 -14.65
CA THR A 185 -8.24 -3.99 -16.11
C THR A 185 -9.55 -4.18 -16.84
N ARG A 186 -9.57 -3.77 -18.13
CA ARG A 186 -10.71 -4.05 -19.02
C ARG A 186 -10.96 -5.54 -19.21
N LYS A 187 -9.90 -6.35 -19.18
CA LYS A 187 -10.04 -7.80 -19.30
C LYS A 187 -10.81 -8.39 -18.11
N GLU A 188 -10.46 -8.00 -16.89
CA GLU A 188 -11.20 -8.39 -15.69
C GLU A 188 -12.68 -8.03 -15.78
N ILE A 189 -12.98 -6.80 -16.23
CA ILE A 189 -14.36 -6.33 -16.44
C ILE A 189 -15.10 -7.22 -17.42
N ALA A 190 -14.48 -7.52 -18.57
CA ALA A 190 -15.12 -8.33 -19.62
C ALA A 190 -15.31 -9.78 -19.18
N ASP A 191 -14.27 -10.41 -18.61
CA ASP A 191 -14.30 -11.81 -18.16
C ASP A 191 -15.32 -12.01 -17.02
N CYS A 192 -15.37 -11.10 -16.06
CA CYS A 192 -16.32 -11.14 -14.95
C CYS A 192 -17.76 -11.04 -15.49
N HIS A 193 -18.01 -10.07 -16.37
CA HIS A 193 -19.33 -9.88 -16.95
C HIS A 193 -19.78 -11.07 -17.83
N GLU A 194 -18.88 -11.63 -18.63
CA GLU A 194 -19.16 -12.82 -19.42
C GLU A 194 -19.52 -14.04 -18.53
N LYS A 195 -18.78 -14.21 -17.43
CA LYS A 195 -18.94 -15.36 -16.51
C LYS A 195 -20.16 -15.25 -15.62
N THR A 196 -20.45 -14.05 -15.10
CA THR A 196 -21.44 -13.85 -14.01
C THR A 196 -22.67 -13.04 -14.43
N GLY A 197 -22.58 -12.27 -15.52
CA GLY A 197 -23.58 -11.29 -15.92
C GLY A 197 -23.43 -9.93 -15.20
N PHE A 198 -22.50 -9.82 -14.23
CA PHE A 198 -22.24 -8.63 -13.42
C PHE A 198 -20.83 -8.07 -13.70
N TYR A 199 -20.65 -6.77 -13.44
CA TYR A 199 -19.31 -6.19 -13.34
C TYR A 199 -18.69 -6.53 -11.96
N PRO A 200 -17.36 -6.44 -11.78
CA PRO A 200 -16.70 -6.94 -10.56
C PRO A 200 -17.29 -6.44 -9.26
N VAL A 201 -17.56 -5.13 -9.13
CA VAL A 201 -18.15 -4.57 -7.90
C VAL A 201 -19.61 -5.00 -7.74
N GLU A 202 -20.39 -5.03 -8.84
CA GLU A 202 -21.77 -5.54 -8.82
C GLU A 202 -21.80 -7.02 -8.39
N TYR A 203 -20.88 -7.84 -8.90
CA TYR A 203 -20.77 -9.25 -8.53
C TYR A 203 -20.42 -9.42 -7.06
N LEU A 204 -19.42 -8.70 -6.56
CA LEU A 204 -19.04 -8.74 -5.15
C LEU A 204 -20.17 -8.27 -4.23
N ASN A 205 -20.95 -7.27 -4.67
CA ASN A 205 -22.14 -6.83 -3.95
C ASN A 205 -23.25 -7.89 -3.95
N ASP A 206 -23.52 -8.54 -5.08
CA ASP A 206 -24.55 -9.58 -5.22
C ASP A 206 -24.26 -10.79 -4.30
N ILE A 207 -22.99 -11.13 -4.11
CA ILE A 207 -22.56 -12.20 -3.21
C ILE A 207 -22.35 -11.77 -1.75
N ASP A 208 -22.73 -10.57 -1.35
CA ASP A 208 -22.54 -10.00 0.00
C ASP A 208 -21.08 -10.04 0.51
N PHE A 209 -20.14 -9.78 -0.40
CA PHE A 209 -18.70 -9.85 -0.08
C PHE A 209 -18.26 -8.70 0.81
N PHE A 210 -18.70 -7.47 0.53
CA PHE A 210 -18.18 -6.27 1.19
C PHE A 210 -18.53 -6.20 2.67
N LYS A 211 -17.57 -5.78 3.48
CA LYS A 211 -17.75 -5.40 4.90
C LYS A 211 -17.17 -3.98 5.10
N PRO A 212 -17.64 -3.23 6.11
CA PRO A 212 -17.11 -1.90 6.40
C PRO A 212 -15.59 -1.90 6.52
N GLY A 213 -14.93 -1.00 5.79
CA GLY A 213 -13.47 -0.90 5.75
C GLY A 213 -12.76 -1.93 4.86
N THR A 214 -13.49 -2.68 4.00
CA THR A 214 -12.88 -3.48 2.93
C THR A 214 -11.96 -2.60 2.09
N VAL A 215 -10.73 -3.06 1.84
CA VAL A 215 -9.74 -2.36 1.01
C VAL A 215 -9.82 -2.88 -0.42
N CYS A 216 -10.18 -2.01 -1.34
CA CYS A 216 -10.29 -2.28 -2.78
C CYS A 216 -9.16 -1.61 -3.53
N ALA A 217 -8.12 -2.38 -3.89
CA ALA A 217 -7.00 -1.87 -4.67
C ALA A 217 -7.39 -1.63 -6.13
N HIS A 218 -6.78 -0.63 -6.72
CA HIS A 218 -6.98 -0.11 -8.09
C HIS A 218 -8.33 0.56 -8.30
N ALA A 219 -9.43 -0.18 -8.31
CA ALA A 219 -10.79 0.32 -8.52
C ALA A 219 -10.89 1.34 -9.67
N SER A 220 -10.20 1.04 -10.81
CA SER A 220 -9.98 1.97 -11.92
C SER A 220 -11.12 1.94 -12.93
N TRP A 221 -11.65 0.75 -13.24
CA TRP A 221 -12.72 0.53 -14.22
C TRP A 221 -14.08 0.34 -13.55
N VAL A 222 -14.50 1.31 -12.73
CA VAL A 222 -15.72 1.26 -11.92
C VAL A 222 -16.74 2.26 -12.44
N LYS A 223 -17.99 1.83 -12.63
CA LYS A 223 -19.10 2.67 -13.08
C LYS A 223 -19.70 3.47 -11.93
N LYS A 224 -20.46 4.52 -12.23
CA LYS A 224 -21.09 5.38 -11.20
C LYS A 224 -22.03 4.63 -10.24
N ASN A 225 -22.76 3.62 -10.72
CA ASN A 225 -23.59 2.78 -9.85
C ASN A 225 -22.74 1.93 -8.92
N GLU A 226 -21.65 1.35 -9.42
CA GLU A 226 -20.72 0.56 -8.62
C GLU A 226 -19.99 1.42 -7.56
N ILE A 227 -19.62 2.68 -7.90
CA ILE A 227 -19.03 3.62 -6.92
C ILE A 227 -20.00 3.88 -5.75
N ARG A 228 -21.31 3.96 -6.01
CA ARG A 228 -22.32 4.10 -4.95
C ARG A 228 -22.39 2.85 -4.05
N MET A 229 -22.30 1.66 -4.65
CA MET A 229 -22.23 0.40 -3.88
C MET A 229 -20.99 0.38 -2.95
N LEU A 230 -19.82 0.81 -3.45
CA LEU A 230 -18.62 0.95 -2.62
C LEU A 230 -18.83 1.94 -1.45
N ALA A 231 -19.53 3.04 -1.69
CA ALA A 231 -19.86 4.02 -0.65
C ALA A 231 -20.85 3.46 0.39
N GLU A 232 -21.89 2.74 -0.05
CA GLU A 232 -22.90 2.12 0.80
C GLU A 232 -22.30 1.08 1.77
N HIS A 233 -21.23 0.41 1.34
CA HIS A 233 -20.48 -0.57 2.15
C HIS A 233 -19.29 0.02 2.92
N GLU A 234 -19.12 1.33 2.93
CA GLU A 234 -18.00 2.02 3.61
C GLU A 234 -16.63 1.46 3.20
N VAL A 235 -16.44 1.17 1.91
CA VAL A 235 -15.21 0.62 1.35
C VAL A 235 -14.12 1.69 1.30
N THR A 236 -12.87 1.29 1.50
CA THR A 236 -11.68 2.08 1.21
C THR A 236 -11.16 1.72 -0.18
N ALA A 237 -11.27 2.63 -1.16
CA ALA A 237 -10.68 2.45 -2.47
C ALA A 237 -9.21 2.94 -2.45
N VAL A 238 -8.31 2.23 -3.12
CA VAL A 238 -6.90 2.59 -3.17
C VAL A 238 -6.46 2.88 -4.59
N HIS A 239 -6.10 4.14 -4.84
CA HIS A 239 -5.54 4.58 -6.12
C HIS A 239 -4.06 4.24 -6.21
N CYS A 240 -3.67 3.47 -7.24
CA CYS A 240 -2.30 3.01 -7.49
C CYS A 240 -1.81 3.48 -8.87
N PRO A 241 -1.62 4.79 -9.08
CA PRO A 241 -1.39 5.34 -10.43
C PRO A 241 -0.12 4.85 -11.09
N SER A 242 0.99 4.70 -10.38
CA SER A 242 2.25 4.26 -10.99
C SER A 242 2.16 2.84 -11.54
N SER A 243 1.60 1.91 -10.77
CA SER A 243 1.37 0.53 -11.21
C SER A 243 0.42 0.49 -12.41
N ASN A 244 -0.76 1.11 -12.29
CA ASN A 244 -1.76 1.13 -13.37
C ASN A 244 -1.21 1.70 -14.68
N MET A 245 -0.34 2.70 -14.60
CA MET A 245 0.31 3.30 -15.78
C MET A 245 1.42 2.43 -16.33
N LYS A 246 2.28 1.85 -15.48
CA LYS A 246 3.42 1.02 -15.90
C LYS A 246 2.95 -0.25 -16.62
N ILE A 247 1.97 -0.97 -16.06
CA ILE A 247 1.42 -2.19 -16.67
C ILE A 247 0.27 -1.91 -17.64
N ALA A 248 0.03 -0.65 -17.95
CA ALA A 248 -0.93 -0.17 -18.94
C ALA A 248 -2.36 -0.73 -18.74
N CYS A 249 -2.88 -0.69 -17.51
CA CYS A 249 -4.26 -1.10 -17.18
C CYS A 249 -5.31 -0.28 -17.95
N GLY A 250 -4.95 0.90 -18.45
CA GLY A 250 -5.71 1.75 -19.35
C GLY A 250 -6.88 2.48 -18.72
N GLY A 251 -7.00 2.47 -17.39
CA GLY A 251 -8.01 3.19 -16.62
C GLY A 251 -7.38 3.98 -15.47
N THR A 252 -8.08 5.02 -15.06
CA THR A 252 -7.73 5.82 -13.88
C THR A 252 -8.95 5.89 -12.97
N LEU A 253 -8.78 5.60 -11.68
CA LEU A 253 -9.81 5.84 -10.69
C LEU A 253 -10.26 7.31 -10.80
N SER A 254 -11.56 7.57 -11.04
CA SER A 254 -12.09 8.94 -11.19
C SER A 254 -12.31 9.57 -9.82
N LEU A 255 -11.28 10.22 -9.26
CA LEU A 255 -11.38 10.82 -7.92
C LEU A 255 -12.59 11.73 -7.71
N PRO A 256 -13.00 12.60 -8.68
CA PRO A 256 -14.22 13.40 -8.52
C PRO A 256 -15.47 12.54 -8.29
N ALA A 257 -15.63 11.45 -9.05
CA ALA A 257 -16.81 10.59 -8.92
C ALA A 257 -16.84 9.83 -7.58
N TYR A 258 -15.67 9.42 -7.08
CA TYR A 258 -15.54 8.78 -5.76
C TYR A 258 -15.81 9.75 -4.62
N ASN A 259 -15.28 10.97 -4.70
CA ASN A 259 -15.53 12.03 -3.72
C ASN A 259 -17.01 12.44 -3.68
N ASP A 260 -17.65 12.58 -4.84
CA ASP A 260 -19.08 12.91 -4.94
C ASP A 260 -19.96 11.82 -4.30
N ALA A 261 -19.54 10.57 -4.36
CA ALA A 261 -20.24 9.45 -3.73
C ALA A 261 -19.87 9.27 -2.24
N GLY A 262 -18.85 9.94 -1.74
CA GLY A 262 -18.41 9.84 -0.35
C GLY A 262 -17.52 8.61 -0.04
N VAL A 263 -16.94 7.99 -1.06
CA VAL A 263 -16.01 6.86 -0.85
C VAL A 263 -14.69 7.34 -0.24
N ASP A 264 -14.17 6.61 0.75
CA ASP A 264 -12.82 6.85 1.29
C ASP A 264 -11.76 6.43 0.27
N VAL A 265 -11.09 7.39 -0.35
CA VAL A 265 -10.00 7.13 -1.31
C VAL A 265 -8.64 7.34 -0.64
N ARG A 266 -7.77 6.35 -0.80
CA ARG A 266 -6.38 6.34 -0.33
C ARG A 266 -5.43 6.17 -1.52
N ILE A 267 -4.12 6.22 -1.22
CA ILE A 267 -3.05 6.02 -2.22
C ILE A 267 -2.21 4.82 -1.79
N GLY A 268 -1.81 4.01 -2.76
CA GLY A 268 -0.90 2.89 -2.56
C GLY A 268 0.05 2.73 -3.74
N THR A 269 1.26 2.26 -3.48
CA THR A 269 2.28 2.09 -4.52
C THR A 269 2.10 0.81 -5.34
N ASP A 270 1.36 -0.17 -4.80
CA ASP A 270 1.42 -1.54 -5.27
C ASP A 270 2.83 -2.15 -5.04
N GLY A 271 3.17 -3.28 -5.65
CA GLY A 271 4.49 -3.88 -5.56
C GLY A 271 5.58 -3.05 -6.26
N ALA A 272 6.81 -3.10 -5.75
CA ALA A 272 7.93 -2.39 -6.37
C ALA A 272 8.19 -2.84 -7.83
N ALA A 273 7.92 -4.11 -8.14
CA ALA A 273 8.02 -4.65 -9.49
C ALA A 273 6.93 -4.12 -10.43
N SER A 274 5.69 -3.96 -9.95
CA SER A 274 4.57 -3.48 -10.75
C SER A 274 4.59 -1.97 -10.94
N SER A 275 4.96 -1.21 -9.90
CA SER A 275 4.99 0.26 -9.96
C SER A 275 6.25 0.83 -10.64
N GLY A 276 7.39 0.15 -10.48
CA GLY A 276 8.70 0.67 -10.93
C GLY A 276 9.21 1.89 -10.16
N SER A 277 8.39 2.51 -9.31
CA SER A 277 8.75 3.67 -8.48
C SER A 277 9.16 3.29 -7.05
N GLY A 278 9.12 2.01 -6.73
CA GLY A 278 9.36 1.51 -5.38
C GLY A 278 8.22 1.85 -4.42
N LEU A 279 8.57 2.04 -3.15
CA LEU A 279 7.58 2.31 -2.08
C LEU A 279 7.58 3.79 -1.66
N ASP A 280 8.02 4.69 -2.53
CA ASP A 280 8.05 6.14 -2.28
C ASP A 280 6.67 6.76 -2.46
N MET A 281 6.00 7.01 -1.35
CA MET A 281 4.66 7.60 -1.32
C MET A 281 4.61 9.07 -1.77
N LEU A 282 5.73 9.83 -1.76
CA LEU A 282 5.76 11.16 -2.35
C LEU A 282 5.72 11.09 -3.87
N ALA A 283 6.47 10.15 -4.46
CA ALA A 283 6.42 9.90 -5.90
C ALA A 283 5.03 9.46 -6.33
N GLU A 284 4.39 8.56 -5.58
CA GLU A 284 3.03 8.08 -5.85
C GLU A 284 1.99 9.19 -5.74
N ALA A 285 2.05 10.01 -4.68
CA ALA A 285 1.17 11.16 -4.49
C ALA A 285 1.32 12.21 -5.62
N ARG A 286 2.56 12.43 -6.10
CA ARG A 286 2.81 13.27 -7.27
C ARG A 286 2.09 12.75 -8.50
N LEU A 287 2.24 11.44 -8.80
CA LEU A 287 1.59 10.82 -9.96
C LEU A 287 0.07 10.85 -9.82
N ALA A 288 -0.47 10.56 -8.64
CA ALA A 288 -1.90 10.66 -8.38
C ALA A 288 -2.44 12.06 -8.72
N SER A 289 -1.76 13.12 -8.26
CA SER A 289 -2.16 14.50 -8.59
C SER A 289 -2.10 14.79 -10.09
N LEU A 290 -1.02 14.37 -10.76
CA LEU A 290 -0.80 14.68 -12.18
C LEU A 290 -1.76 13.92 -13.09
N VAL A 291 -2.01 12.63 -12.83
CA VAL A 291 -2.90 11.82 -13.67
C VAL A 291 -4.34 12.29 -13.56
N GLN A 292 -4.81 12.63 -12.35
CA GLN A 292 -6.17 13.17 -12.17
C GLN A 292 -6.38 14.45 -12.99
N ARG A 293 -5.42 15.38 -12.94
CA ARG A 293 -5.48 16.62 -13.71
C ARG A 293 -5.46 16.37 -15.22
N HIS A 294 -4.62 15.43 -15.65
CA HIS A 294 -4.50 15.09 -17.07
C HIS A 294 -5.78 14.46 -17.62
N ASP A 295 -6.31 13.43 -16.95
CA ASP A 295 -7.47 12.67 -17.40
C ASP A 295 -8.77 13.50 -17.39
N HIS A 296 -8.91 14.40 -16.43
CA HIS A 296 -10.10 15.25 -16.30
C HIS A 296 -9.96 16.62 -16.97
N TRP A 297 -8.78 16.95 -17.55
CA TRP A 297 -8.48 18.24 -18.19
C TRP A 297 -8.72 19.43 -17.24
N ASP A 298 -8.49 19.23 -15.95
CA ASP A 298 -8.74 20.21 -14.90
C ASP A 298 -7.52 20.33 -13.97
N ALA A 299 -6.79 21.43 -14.10
CA ALA A 299 -5.60 21.73 -13.29
C ALA A 299 -5.91 22.01 -11.81
N THR A 300 -7.19 22.19 -11.45
CA THR A 300 -7.59 22.44 -10.05
C THR A 300 -7.79 21.17 -9.24
N LEU A 301 -7.87 20.02 -9.90
CA LEU A 301 -8.04 18.74 -9.23
C LEU A 301 -6.80 18.34 -8.42
N LEU A 302 -7.06 17.81 -7.26
CA LEU A 302 -6.09 17.20 -6.36
C LEU A 302 -4.82 18.05 -6.17
N PRO A 303 -4.94 19.30 -5.66
CA PRO A 303 -3.79 20.15 -5.36
C PRO A 303 -2.90 19.49 -4.29
N ALA A 304 -1.67 19.97 -4.16
CA ALA A 304 -0.64 19.35 -3.30
C ALA A 304 -1.12 19.11 -1.84
N ALA A 305 -1.89 20.02 -1.28
CA ALA A 305 -2.40 19.87 0.09
C ALA A 305 -3.41 18.70 0.19
N ASP A 306 -4.25 18.52 -0.83
CA ASP A 306 -5.29 17.49 -0.83
C ASP A 306 -4.68 16.10 -1.05
N VAL A 307 -3.74 15.96 -2.01
CA VAL A 307 -3.05 14.69 -2.22
C VAL A 307 -2.16 14.32 -1.04
N PHE A 308 -1.54 15.31 -0.39
CA PHE A 308 -0.80 15.08 0.85
C PHE A 308 -1.75 14.62 1.97
N GLY A 309 -2.93 15.24 2.07
CA GLY A 309 -4.00 14.80 2.97
C GLY A 309 -4.41 13.35 2.75
N MET A 310 -4.55 12.91 1.48
CA MET A 310 -4.83 11.51 1.14
C MET A 310 -3.69 10.57 1.55
N ALA A 311 -2.44 10.93 1.27
CA ALA A 311 -1.25 10.13 1.58
C ALA A 311 -0.97 10.02 3.09
N THR A 312 -1.53 10.92 3.91
CA THR A 312 -1.32 10.97 5.37
C THR A 312 -2.58 10.68 6.19
N LYS A 313 -3.72 10.46 5.52
CA LYS A 313 -5.02 10.30 6.16
C LYS A 313 -5.04 9.15 7.17
N GLY A 314 -5.39 9.46 8.42
CA GLY A 314 -5.42 8.49 9.52
C GLY A 314 -4.07 8.27 10.20
N SER A 315 -2.97 8.88 9.73
CA SER A 315 -1.69 8.80 10.43
C SER A 315 -1.72 9.52 11.77
N SER A 316 -1.24 8.85 12.81
CA SER A 316 -0.94 9.43 14.13
C SER A 316 0.55 9.75 14.31
N ASP A 317 1.37 9.31 13.37
CA ASP A 317 2.82 9.34 13.40
C ASP A 317 3.37 10.58 12.65
N TRP A 318 4.67 10.84 12.75
CA TRP A 318 5.26 12.08 12.28
C TRP A 318 6.49 11.83 11.41
N ALA A 319 6.61 12.62 10.34
CA ALA A 319 7.78 12.70 9.50
C ALA A 319 8.34 14.13 9.48
N VAL A 320 9.66 14.24 9.42
CA VAL A 320 10.39 15.52 9.38
C VAL A 320 11.21 15.58 8.10
N TRP A 321 11.00 16.64 7.33
CA TRP A 321 11.60 16.82 6.00
C TRP A 321 12.63 17.93 6.02
N ASN A 322 13.68 17.77 5.21
CA ASN A 322 14.74 18.76 5.06
C ASN A 322 14.27 19.94 4.19
N LEU A 323 14.09 21.13 4.77
CA LEU A 323 13.76 22.34 4.03
C LEU A 323 14.99 22.98 3.34
N ASP A 324 16.20 22.60 3.73
CA ASP A 324 17.43 23.08 3.08
C ASP A 324 17.79 22.32 1.81
N ASP A 325 17.00 21.28 1.47
CA ASP A 325 17.08 20.58 0.21
C ASP A 325 16.80 21.54 -0.97
N VAL A 326 17.60 21.45 -2.04
CA VAL A 326 17.42 22.26 -3.25
C VAL A 326 16.04 22.07 -3.89
N ARG A 327 15.47 20.87 -3.77
CA ARG A 327 14.12 20.54 -4.26
C ARG A 327 13.02 21.32 -3.55
N MET A 328 13.27 21.79 -2.32
CA MET A 328 12.36 22.61 -1.53
C MET A 328 12.47 24.11 -1.83
N ARG A 329 13.44 24.54 -2.65
CA ARG A 329 13.68 25.95 -2.96
C ARG A 329 12.91 26.44 -4.19
N PRO A 330 12.44 27.71 -4.22
CA PRO A 330 12.46 28.68 -3.11
C PRO A 330 11.36 28.36 -2.07
N LEU A 331 11.67 28.52 -0.78
CA LEU A 331 10.75 28.15 0.31
C LEU A 331 9.45 28.94 0.33
N GLY A 332 9.42 30.17 -0.09
CA GLY A 332 8.23 31.01 0.04
C GLY A 332 7.78 31.20 1.50
N ARG A 333 6.66 31.92 1.70
CA ARG A 333 6.16 32.31 3.01
C ARG A 333 4.93 31.52 3.50
N SER A 334 4.42 30.56 2.73
CA SER A 334 3.21 29.79 3.10
C SER A 334 3.47 28.30 3.18
N GLY A 335 2.86 27.62 4.15
CA GLY A 335 2.92 26.16 4.30
C GLY A 335 2.43 25.40 3.07
N ASN A 336 1.44 25.92 2.32
CA ASN A 336 0.97 25.30 1.08
C ASN A 336 2.07 25.22 0.01
N ARG A 337 3.01 26.20 -0.04
CA ARG A 337 4.14 26.11 -0.95
C ARG A 337 5.14 25.05 -0.54
N HIS A 338 5.36 24.87 0.76
CA HIS A 338 6.20 23.81 1.29
C HIS A 338 5.63 22.43 0.92
N LEU A 339 4.32 22.22 1.09
CA LEU A 339 3.65 20.98 0.66
C LEU A 339 3.72 20.78 -0.86
N ALA A 340 3.57 21.85 -1.65
CA ALA A 340 3.69 21.77 -3.09
C ALA A 340 5.11 21.35 -3.50
N ASN A 341 6.15 21.95 -2.91
CA ASN A 341 7.53 21.54 -3.18
C ASN A 341 7.77 20.08 -2.74
N LEU A 342 7.27 19.69 -1.56
CA LEU A 342 7.42 18.32 -1.06
C LEU A 342 6.78 17.30 -2.02
N ILE A 343 5.55 17.53 -2.46
CA ILE A 343 4.83 16.60 -3.35
C ILE A 343 5.45 16.56 -4.75
N PHE A 344 5.70 17.73 -5.36
CA PHE A 344 6.13 17.76 -6.76
C PHE A 344 7.61 17.55 -6.98
N ASN A 345 8.44 17.79 -5.98
CA ASN A 345 9.90 17.72 -6.12
C ASN A 345 10.54 16.70 -5.16
N GLY A 346 9.84 16.33 -4.08
CA GLY A 346 10.39 15.51 -3.02
C GLY A 346 11.29 16.28 -2.05
N ALA A 347 11.63 15.63 -0.95
CA ALA A 347 12.67 16.06 -0.01
C ALA A 347 13.18 14.83 0.76
N ASP A 348 14.36 14.93 1.39
CA ASP A 348 14.84 13.87 2.25
C ASP A 348 14.06 13.85 3.56
N CYS A 349 13.56 12.67 3.94
CA CYS A 349 13.01 12.44 5.26
C CYS A 349 14.17 12.36 6.26
N MET A 350 14.22 13.33 7.17
CA MET A 350 15.26 13.40 8.19
C MET A 350 14.92 12.54 9.39
N ASP A 351 13.66 12.63 9.86
CA ASP A 351 13.22 11.86 11.01
C ASP A 351 11.85 11.23 10.73
N LEU A 352 11.66 10.02 11.24
CA LEU A 352 10.37 9.33 11.27
C LEU A 352 10.09 8.84 12.68
N TRP A 353 8.96 9.26 13.23
CA TRP A 353 8.55 8.94 14.58
C TRP A 353 7.23 8.15 14.53
N VAL A 354 7.25 6.94 15.07
CA VAL A 354 6.10 6.05 15.13
C VAL A 354 5.82 5.72 16.60
N ASP A 355 4.63 6.06 17.07
CA ASP A 355 4.21 5.81 18.45
C ASP A 355 5.24 6.33 19.47
N GLY A 356 5.77 7.53 19.24
CA GLY A 356 6.76 8.17 20.11
C GLY A 356 8.18 7.61 20.02
N LYS A 357 8.45 6.63 19.14
CA LYS A 357 9.78 6.08 18.90
C LYS A 357 10.34 6.58 17.59
N ALA A 358 11.62 6.99 17.59
CA ALA A 358 12.31 7.36 16.37
C ALA A 358 12.73 6.10 15.61
N LEU A 359 12.16 5.89 14.42
CA LEU A 359 12.62 4.86 13.48
C LEU A 359 13.74 5.39 12.58
N ARG A 360 13.76 6.72 12.35
CA ARG A 360 14.79 7.45 11.63
C ARG A 360 15.08 8.74 12.38
N MET A 361 16.36 9.13 12.49
CA MET A 361 16.78 10.37 13.13
C MET A 361 17.99 10.98 12.42
N ASN A 362 17.90 12.26 12.09
CA ASN A 362 18.94 13.00 11.36
C ASN A 362 19.43 12.28 10.08
N GLY A 363 18.50 11.68 9.35
CA GLY A 363 18.81 10.97 8.11
C GLY A 363 19.37 9.55 8.28
N VAL A 364 19.44 9.03 9.51
CA VAL A 364 19.93 7.68 9.82
C VAL A 364 18.80 6.81 10.38
N THR A 365 18.54 5.67 9.78
CA THR A 365 17.55 4.70 10.28
C THR A 365 18.09 4.03 11.56
N GLN A 366 17.23 3.90 12.56
CA GLN A 366 17.60 3.47 13.93
C GLN A 366 17.25 2.00 14.20
N THR A 367 16.25 1.47 13.52
CA THR A 367 15.66 0.16 13.83
C THR A 367 16.05 -0.94 12.86
N ILE A 368 16.70 -0.59 11.75
CA ILE A 368 17.19 -1.52 10.74
C ILE A 368 18.50 -0.98 10.14
N ASP A 369 19.46 -1.85 9.94
CA ASP A 369 20.66 -1.56 9.14
C ASP A 369 20.26 -1.62 7.65
N GLU A 370 20.14 -0.45 7.02
CA GLU A 370 19.75 -0.32 5.62
C GLU A 370 20.73 -1.03 4.69
N ALA A 371 22.05 -0.87 4.92
CA ALA A 371 23.07 -1.44 4.08
C ALA A 371 23.05 -2.97 4.15
N LEU A 372 22.87 -3.51 5.36
CA LEU A 372 22.75 -4.96 5.55
C LEU A 372 21.48 -5.49 4.88
N ALA A 373 20.32 -4.79 5.02
CA ALA A 373 19.06 -5.22 4.42
C ALA A 373 19.16 -5.28 2.88
N TRP A 374 19.82 -4.30 2.27
CA TRP A 374 20.01 -4.29 0.81
C TRP A 374 21.03 -5.32 0.35
N ASN A 375 22.11 -5.54 1.10
CA ASN A 375 23.06 -6.62 0.79
C ASN A 375 22.41 -8.03 0.91
N GLU A 376 21.58 -8.24 1.93
CA GLU A 376 20.79 -9.48 2.06
C GLU A 376 19.84 -9.65 0.85
N LEU A 377 19.23 -8.58 0.39
CA LEU A 377 18.35 -8.60 -0.79
C LEU A 377 19.12 -8.97 -2.06
N ASP A 378 20.24 -8.31 -2.32
CA ASP A 378 21.08 -8.57 -3.52
C ASP A 378 21.54 -10.03 -3.56
N LEU A 379 22.02 -10.57 -2.43
CA LEU A 379 22.42 -11.97 -2.33
C LEU A 379 21.24 -12.94 -2.50
N ALA A 380 20.07 -12.59 -1.97
CA ALA A 380 18.88 -13.43 -2.13
C ALA A 380 18.40 -13.45 -3.58
N VAL A 381 18.46 -12.31 -4.29
CA VAL A 381 18.07 -12.19 -5.70
C VAL A 381 18.92 -13.08 -6.59
N GLU A 382 20.24 -13.19 -6.36
CA GLU A 382 21.11 -14.09 -7.13
C GLU A 382 20.60 -15.54 -7.13
N THR A 383 20.19 -16.05 -5.96
CA THR A 383 19.66 -17.42 -5.84
C THR A 383 18.18 -17.53 -6.23
N TYR A 384 17.41 -16.46 -6.06
CA TYR A 384 15.99 -16.42 -6.39
C TYR A 384 15.76 -16.56 -7.90
N TYR A 385 16.65 -15.98 -8.71
CA TYR A 385 16.57 -16.03 -10.19
C TYR A 385 17.42 -17.16 -10.81
N GLU A 386 18.17 -17.92 -10.04
CA GLU A 386 19.01 -18.99 -10.58
C GLU A 386 18.20 -19.96 -11.47
N GLY A 387 18.56 -20.03 -12.76
CA GLY A 387 17.92 -20.91 -13.76
C GLY A 387 16.54 -20.45 -14.28
N ILE A 388 16.16 -19.18 -14.05
CA ILE A 388 14.97 -18.54 -14.69
C ILE A 388 15.38 -17.76 -15.95
N GLU A 389 16.62 -17.29 -16.03
CA GLU A 389 17.18 -16.55 -17.18
C GLU A 389 17.43 -17.45 -18.40
#